data_4ec17ba0ed5ec4adbebe595c8dbad5f8
#
_entry.id   4ec17ba0ed5ec4adbebe595c8dbad5f8
#
_cell.length_a   1.000
_cell.length_b   1.000
_cell.length_c   1.000
_cell.angle_alpha   90.00
_cell.angle_beta   90.00
_cell.angle_gamma   90.00
#
_symmetry.space_group_name_H-M   'P 1'
#
loop_
_entity.id
_entity.type
_entity.pdbx_description
1 polymer ?
#
loop_
_entity_poly.entity_id
_entity_poly.type
_entity_poly.pdbx_seq_one_letter_code
_entity_poly.pdbx_strand_id
1 'polypeptide(L)'
;MIASGRKYGQKFEGGCLTSFSEPMREDRAADQLSRSLKSRHVSMITFGGIIGAGLFVGSSTAISTIGPAAVVSYALAGFLVLLVMRMISEMAMALPGMQTFPDFAREGVGNWAGFLVGWLYWYFWVVVIAIEAIAGAKIINGWFPQFEVWQIGVALMAVLTAVNLMSARSYGEFEFWFASTKVVAIIAFILIAAAYAFGITSPSGSTFANLTSHGGFAPAGVTAIFAGVATTIFSLCGAEIATLAAAESEEGAQTIARMTISVSVRILIFFVLSILMIVAVVPWNEIVVGVSPFAHALRVMGYPAADLVMNGIVLVAVLSCLNSGIYITSRAMFGLARNRDAPTSCVKLSKARVPARAILIASLFSYGALAASVLSPDRVFNFLVNSSGAIMLFIYLLIAWAQLRLRDRLEAEAPEGLKLRMWFHPYGTWAAMAGMIGVLMLMALSPGHRIELWASVLVTAGFVIGYRIKLRLAANRGNG
;
A
#
# COMPACT_ATOMS: atom_id res chain seq x y z
N MET A 1 -0.20 54.56 -32.23
CA MET A 1 -1.65 54.36 -32.09
C MET A 1 -1.87 52.99 -31.51
N ILE A 2 -1.90 52.88 -30.21
CA ILE A 2 -3.01 53.00 -29.26
C ILE A 2 -4.13 52.00 -29.54
N ALA A 3 -4.29 51.13 -28.62
CA ALA A 3 -5.45 50.59 -27.94
C ALA A 3 -5.42 49.06 -27.85
N SER A 4 -5.75 48.39 -26.89
CA SER A 4 -6.19 48.59 -25.47
C SER A 4 -6.47 47.19 -24.92
N GLY A 5 -5.93 46.96 -23.74
CA GLY A 5 -6.22 45.70 -23.00
C GLY A 5 -7.70 45.61 -22.66
N ARG A 6 -8.22 44.40 -22.68
CA ARG A 6 -9.47 44.08 -21.98
C ARG A 6 -9.19 43.05 -20.90
N LYS A 7 -9.34 43.52 -19.65
CA LYS A 7 -9.53 42.75 -18.43
C LYS A 7 -10.76 41.85 -18.59
N TYR A 8 -10.61 40.58 -18.40
CA TYR A 8 -11.72 39.71 -18.06
C TYR A 8 -11.72 39.48 -16.55
N GLY A 9 -12.39 40.40 -15.84
CA GLY A 9 -12.94 40.15 -14.53
C GLY A 9 -14.42 39.90 -14.70
N GLN A 10 -14.89 38.69 -14.54
CA GLN A 10 -16.27 38.39 -14.29
C GLN A 10 -16.43 37.72 -12.94
N LYS A 11 -17.15 38.44 -12.07
CA LYS A 11 -17.70 37.98 -10.79
C LYS A 11 -18.61 36.77 -11.03
N PHE A 12 -18.34 35.67 -10.34
CA PHE A 12 -19.35 34.65 -10.09
C PHE A 12 -19.93 34.90 -8.70
N GLU A 13 -21.11 35.50 -8.66
CA GLU A 13 -22.02 35.48 -7.50
C GLU A 13 -22.92 34.26 -7.64
N GLY A 14 -22.90 33.40 -6.64
CA GLY A 14 -23.90 32.34 -6.52
C GLY A 14 -23.39 31.03 -5.96
N GLY A 15 -23.33 30.90 -4.63
CA GLY A 15 -23.37 29.61 -3.97
C GLY A 15 -22.07 28.98 -3.49
N CYS A 16 -21.65 29.29 -2.25
CA CYS A 16 -20.79 28.45 -1.38
C CYS A 16 -19.30 28.27 -1.70
N LEU A 17 -18.63 29.29 -2.27
CA LEU A 17 -17.16 29.35 -2.37
C LEU A 17 -16.51 30.52 -1.63
N THR A 18 -17.25 31.26 -0.79
CA THR A 18 -16.74 32.41 -0.06
C THR A 18 -16.36 32.08 1.38
N SER A 19 -15.28 31.35 1.60
CA SER A 19 -14.55 31.38 2.88
C SER A 19 -13.11 30.86 2.84
N PHE A 20 -12.44 30.91 1.68
CA PHE A 20 -11.02 30.54 1.58
C PHE A 20 -10.10 31.67 1.08
N SER A 21 -10.43 32.93 1.37
CA SER A 21 -9.55 34.06 1.08
C SER A 21 -9.41 34.96 2.29
N GLU A 22 -8.57 34.56 3.24
CA GLU A 22 -7.91 35.49 4.17
C GLU A 22 -6.53 34.94 4.61
N PRO A 23 -5.59 35.83 4.98
CA PRO A 23 -4.17 35.64 4.74
C PRO A 23 -3.49 34.77 5.82
N MET A 24 -3.28 33.48 5.50
CA MET A 24 -2.35 32.61 6.24
C MET A 24 -1.06 32.44 5.43
N ARG A 25 -0.41 33.49 4.98
CA ARG A 25 0.76 33.40 4.09
C ARG A 25 2.11 33.35 4.79
N GLU A 26 2.26 33.82 6.03
CA GLU A 26 3.57 33.87 6.68
C GLU A 26 3.88 32.68 7.61
N ASP A 27 2.90 32.04 8.23
CA ASP A 27 3.12 30.82 9.05
C ASP A 27 3.26 29.53 8.22
N ARG A 28 2.91 29.54 6.93
CA ARG A 28 2.93 28.34 6.07
C ARG A 28 4.33 27.88 5.63
N ALA A 29 5.33 28.75 5.68
CA ALA A 29 6.69 28.39 5.26
C ALA A 29 7.44 27.56 6.30
N ALA A 30 7.08 27.69 7.58
CA ALA A 30 7.72 26.96 8.68
C ALA A 30 7.23 25.51 8.82
N ASP A 31 6.01 25.21 8.38
CA ASP A 31 5.36 23.90 8.52
C ASP A 31 5.32 23.08 7.21
N GLN A 32 6.09 23.44 6.19
CA GLN A 32 6.17 22.67 4.95
C GLN A 32 7.25 21.59 5.04
N LEU A 33 6.88 20.36 4.65
CA LEU A 33 7.83 19.28 4.41
C LEU A 33 8.86 19.72 3.36
N SER A 34 10.12 19.29 3.50
CA SER A 34 11.18 19.69 2.57
C SER A 34 10.95 19.05 1.21
N ARG A 35 10.86 19.83 0.14
CA ARG A 35 10.85 19.33 -1.24
C ARG A 35 12.29 18.96 -1.65
N SER A 36 12.70 17.74 -1.37
CA SER A 36 14.07 17.25 -1.63
C SER A 36 14.12 15.93 -2.38
N LEU A 37 12.97 15.34 -2.73
CA LEU A 37 12.88 14.07 -3.41
C LEU A 37 12.87 14.28 -4.94
N LYS A 38 13.79 13.60 -5.64
CA LYS A 38 13.79 13.51 -7.10
C LYS A 38 12.87 12.40 -7.58
N SER A 39 12.44 12.43 -8.84
CA SER A 39 11.62 11.41 -9.51
C SER A 39 12.08 9.97 -9.23
N ARG A 40 13.38 9.74 -9.32
CA ARG A 40 13.99 8.41 -9.04
C ARG A 40 13.73 7.95 -7.60
N HIS A 41 13.78 8.88 -6.63
CA HIS A 41 13.52 8.57 -5.23
C HIS A 41 12.05 8.20 -5.03
N VAL A 42 11.12 8.97 -5.60
CA VAL A 42 9.67 8.68 -5.52
C VAL A 42 9.34 7.30 -6.10
N SER A 43 9.90 6.97 -7.28
CA SER A 43 9.71 5.63 -7.87
C SER A 43 10.24 4.54 -6.96
N MET A 44 11.45 4.69 -6.43
CA MET A 44 12.08 3.64 -5.61
C MET A 44 11.43 3.53 -4.22
N ILE A 45 10.98 4.64 -3.62
CA ILE A 45 10.17 4.63 -2.39
C ILE A 45 8.87 3.86 -2.63
N THR A 46 8.24 4.03 -3.79
CA THR A 46 7.03 3.28 -4.15
C THR A 46 7.32 1.79 -4.30
N PHE A 47 8.37 1.41 -5.05
CA PHE A 47 8.80 0.01 -5.14
C PHE A 47 9.17 -0.57 -3.77
N GLY A 48 9.86 0.20 -2.95
CA GLY A 48 10.29 -0.18 -1.61
C GLY A 48 9.13 -0.47 -0.69
N GLY A 49 8.10 0.37 -0.71
CA GLY A 49 6.90 0.18 0.10
C GLY A 49 6.01 -0.97 -0.36
N ILE A 50 6.01 -1.33 -1.66
CA ILE A 50 5.17 -2.43 -2.15
C ILE A 50 5.87 -3.79 -2.00
N ILE A 51 7.17 -3.86 -2.32
CA ILE A 51 7.93 -5.12 -2.29
C ILE A 51 8.47 -5.34 -0.88
N GLY A 52 7.72 -6.05 -0.07
CA GLY A 52 8.03 -6.42 1.32
C GLY A 52 7.60 -7.84 1.65
N ALA A 53 7.24 -8.08 2.90
CA ALA A 53 6.74 -9.37 3.38
C ALA A 53 5.53 -9.87 2.59
N GLY A 54 4.72 -8.99 2.02
CA GLY A 54 3.56 -9.36 1.22
C GLY A 54 3.91 -10.28 0.05
N LEU A 55 4.95 -9.95 -0.72
CA LEU A 55 5.42 -10.81 -1.81
C LEU A 55 6.26 -11.98 -1.29
N PHE A 56 7.28 -11.69 -0.48
CA PHE A 56 8.30 -12.68 -0.16
C PHE A 56 7.89 -13.71 0.89
N VAL A 57 6.89 -13.39 1.74
CA VAL A 57 6.40 -14.27 2.81
C VAL A 57 4.90 -14.48 2.71
N GLY A 58 4.10 -13.42 2.51
CA GLY A 58 2.64 -13.48 2.42
C GLY A 58 2.14 -14.32 1.23
N SER A 59 2.93 -14.44 0.18
CA SER A 59 2.63 -15.32 -0.95
C SER A 59 2.52 -16.80 -0.53
N SER A 60 3.20 -17.22 0.54
CA SER A 60 3.04 -18.57 1.07
C SER A 60 1.62 -18.85 1.53
N THR A 61 0.96 -17.89 2.18
CA THR A 61 -0.45 -18.01 2.59
C THR A 61 -1.38 -18.12 1.39
N ALA A 62 -1.19 -17.29 0.37
CA ALA A 62 -2.00 -17.35 -0.85
C ALA A 62 -1.82 -18.69 -1.58
N ILE A 63 -0.57 -19.13 -1.79
CA ILE A 63 -0.29 -20.38 -2.51
C ILE A 63 -0.82 -21.60 -1.73
N SER A 64 -0.59 -21.68 -0.43
CA SER A 64 -1.04 -22.83 0.38
C SER A 64 -2.56 -22.95 0.50
N THR A 65 -3.30 -21.86 0.38
CA THR A 65 -4.78 -21.85 0.49
C THR A 65 -5.49 -21.98 -0.85
N ILE A 66 -4.89 -21.49 -1.94
CA ILE A 66 -5.54 -21.44 -3.27
C ILE A 66 -4.95 -22.49 -4.21
N GLY A 67 -3.70 -22.88 -4.00
CA GLY A 67 -2.93 -23.71 -4.92
C GLY A 67 -2.33 -22.91 -6.09
N PRO A 68 -2.02 -23.54 -7.23
CA PRO A 68 -1.42 -22.89 -8.39
C PRO A 68 -2.25 -21.72 -8.92
N ALA A 69 -3.58 -21.76 -8.76
CA ALA A 69 -4.47 -20.68 -9.18
C ALA A 69 -4.29 -19.37 -8.39
N ALA A 70 -3.43 -19.34 -7.36
CA ALA A 70 -3.00 -18.08 -6.72
C ALA A 70 -2.45 -17.07 -7.73
N VAL A 71 -1.84 -17.53 -8.82
CA VAL A 71 -1.39 -16.68 -9.95
C VAL A 71 -2.55 -15.81 -10.48
N VAL A 72 -3.75 -16.42 -10.62
CA VAL A 72 -4.94 -15.72 -11.09
C VAL A 72 -5.43 -14.70 -10.05
N SER A 73 -5.39 -15.05 -8.76
CA SER A 73 -5.74 -14.12 -7.67
C SER A 73 -4.83 -12.89 -7.66
N TYR A 74 -3.51 -13.07 -7.85
CA TYR A 74 -2.55 -11.97 -7.99
C TYR A 74 -2.81 -11.13 -9.25
N ALA A 75 -3.15 -11.75 -10.37
CA ALA A 75 -3.49 -11.03 -11.60
C ALA A 75 -4.76 -10.18 -11.44
N LEU A 76 -5.81 -10.74 -10.83
CA LEU A 76 -7.06 -10.05 -10.56
C LEU A 76 -6.87 -8.90 -9.55
N ALA A 77 -6.17 -9.16 -8.45
CA ALA A 77 -5.86 -8.15 -7.46
C ALA A 77 -5.05 -7.00 -8.06
N GLY A 78 -4.00 -7.33 -8.82
CA GLY A 78 -3.16 -6.33 -9.47
C GLY A 78 -3.90 -5.52 -10.54
N PHE A 79 -4.84 -6.14 -11.26
CA PHE A 79 -5.70 -5.43 -12.20
C PHE A 79 -6.64 -4.45 -11.47
N LEU A 80 -7.24 -4.86 -10.35
CA LEU A 80 -8.05 -3.97 -9.51
C LEU A 80 -7.22 -2.79 -8.99
N VAL A 81 -6.03 -3.07 -8.46
CA VAL A 81 -5.10 -2.02 -7.99
C VAL A 81 -4.74 -1.07 -9.12
N LEU A 82 -4.43 -1.59 -10.32
CA LEU A 82 -4.10 -0.77 -11.50
C LEU A 82 -5.27 0.15 -11.90
N LEU A 83 -6.52 -0.33 -11.86
CA LEU A 83 -7.70 0.50 -12.12
C LEU A 83 -7.81 1.63 -11.09
N VAL A 84 -7.62 1.34 -9.80
CA VAL A 84 -7.65 2.37 -8.74
C VAL A 84 -6.52 3.37 -8.89
N MET A 85 -5.30 2.90 -9.21
CA MET A 85 -4.18 3.81 -9.49
C MET A 85 -4.44 4.70 -10.71
N ARG A 86 -5.15 4.20 -11.70
CA ARG A 86 -5.60 5.00 -12.85
C ARG A 86 -6.61 6.08 -12.42
N MET A 87 -7.56 5.76 -11.54
CA MET A 87 -8.52 6.71 -10.96
C MET A 87 -7.82 7.81 -10.15
N ILE A 88 -6.90 7.42 -9.26
CA ILE A 88 -6.10 8.37 -8.47
C ILE A 88 -5.28 9.29 -9.38
N SER A 89 -4.65 8.73 -10.41
CA SER A 89 -3.83 9.49 -11.35
C SER A 89 -4.65 10.47 -12.20
N GLU A 90 -5.89 10.11 -12.58
CA GLU A 90 -6.83 11.02 -13.24
C GLU A 90 -7.15 12.22 -12.36
N MET A 91 -7.55 11.96 -11.12
CA MET A 91 -7.88 13.01 -10.14
C MET A 91 -6.67 13.90 -9.80
N ALA A 92 -5.49 13.32 -9.65
CA ALA A 92 -4.25 14.05 -9.37
C ALA A 92 -3.86 15.00 -10.52
N MET A 93 -4.11 14.60 -11.76
CA MET A 93 -3.83 15.45 -12.93
C MET A 93 -4.88 16.55 -13.11
N ALA A 94 -6.14 16.25 -12.83
CA ALA A 94 -7.24 17.21 -12.98
C ALA A 94 -7.31 18.24 -11.83
N LEU A 95 -6.79 17.91 -10.66
CA LEU A 95 -6.83 18.72 -9.45
C LEU A 95 -5.42 19.01 -8.88
N PRO A 96 -4.59 19.81 -9.57
CA PRO A 96 -3.17 19.98 -9.24
C PRO A 96 -2.89 20.65 -7.89
N GLY A 97 -3.91 21.17 -7.20
CA GLY A 97 -3.81 21.72 -5.84
C GLY A 97 -3.93 20.68 -4.73
N MET A 98 -4.39 19.47 -5.04
CA MET A 98 -4.56 18.38 -4.08
C MET A 98 -3.37 17.43 -4.14
N GLN A 99 -2.83 17.07 -2.98
CA GLN A 99 -1.58 16.35 -2.90
C GLN A 99 -1.75 14.88 -2.50
N THR A 100 -2.88 14.50 -1.88
CA THR A 100 -3.08 13.16 -1.35
C THR A 100 -4.42 12.57 -1.76
N PHE A 101 -4.48 11.25 -1.88
CA PHE A 101 -5.74 10.59 -2.25
C PHE A 101 -6.87 10.71 -1.19
N PRO A 102 -6.62 10.88 0.13
CA PRO A 102 -7.68 11.28 1.06
C PRO A 102 -8.30 12.65 0.73
N ASP A 103 -7.54 13.57 0.14
CA ASP A 103 -8.07 14.87 -0.30
C ASP A 103 -9.03 14.71 -1.48
N PHE A 104 -8.76 13.77 -2.41
CA PHE A 104 -9.70 13.44 -3.50
C PHE A 104 -11.01 12.84 -2.97
N ALA A 105 -10.94 11.95 -1.97
CA ALA A 105 -12.13 11.41 -1.32
C ALA A 105 -12.94 12.53 -0.62
N ARG A 106 -12.26 13.49 0.00
CA ARG A 106 -12.87 14.64 0.64
C ARG A 106 -13.60 15.53 -0.36
N GLU A 107 -12.96 15.83 -1.47
CA GLU A 107 -13.51 16.70 -2.51
C GLU A 107 -14.66 16.02 -3.28
N GLY A 108 -14.53 14.74 -3.61
CA GLY A 108 -15.51 14.01 -4.41
C GLY A 108 -16.74 13.55 -3.62
N VAL A 109 -16.56 13.13 -2.37
CA VAL A 109 -17.61 12.49 -1.57
C VAL A 109 -18.00 13.34 -0.36
N GLY A 110 -17.03 14.01 0.25
CA GLY A 110 -17.25 14.88 1.39
C GLY A 110 -16.25 14.68 2.54
N ASN A 111 -16.30 15.58 3.53
CA ASN A 111 -15.36 15.60 4.65
C ASN A 111 -15.27 14.27 5.41
N TRP A 112 -16.37 13.54 5.56
CA TRP A 112 -16.39 12.23 6.23
C TRP A 112 -15.57 11.17 5.47
N ALA A 113 -15.64 11.20 4.14
CA ALA A 113 -14.90 10.23 3.32
C ALA A 113 -13.39 10.50 3.36
N GLY A 114 -12.97 11.78 3.28
CA GLY A 114 -11.57 12.14 3.43
C GLY A 114 -11.01 11.79 4.81
N PHE A 115 -11.80 12.01 5.87
CA PHE A 115 -11.46 11.57 7.24
C PHE A 115 -11.29 10.07 7.31
N LEU A 116 -12.28 9.31 6.81
CA LEU A 116 -12.29 7.85 6.89
C LEU A 116 -11.12 7.24 6.09
N VAL A 117 -10.93 7.66 4.84
CA VAL A 117 -9.82 7.20 3.99
C VAL A 117 -8.47 7.48 4.64
N GLY A 118 -8.28 8.68 5.20
CA GLY A 118 -7.03 9.04 5.85
C GLY A 118 -6.71 8.18 7.09
N TRP A 119 -7.70 7.95 7.97
CA TRP A 119 -7.52 7.13 9.15
C TRP A 119 -7.39 5.63 8.84
N LEU A 120 -8.16 5.10 7.88
CA LEU A 120 -8.03 3.71 7.44
C LEU A 120 -6.67 3.46 6.81
N TYR A 121 -6.15 4.39 6.00
CA TYR A 121 -4.83 4.29 5.40
C TYR A 121 -3.71 4.37 6.44
N TRP A 122 -3.83 5.26 7.42
CA TRP A 122 -2.92 5.32 8.56
C TRP A 122 -2.91 4.00 9.34
N TYR A 123 -4.09 3.46 9.66
CA TYR A 123 -4.23 2.17 10.34
C TYR A 123 -3.62 1.02 9.52
N PHE A 124 -3.91 0.96 8.24
CA PHE A 124 -3.34 -0.03 7.33
C PHE A 124 -1.81 -0.08 7.45
N TRP A 125 -1.15 1.06 7.35
CA TRP A 125 0.32 1.11 7.43
C TRP A 125 0.87 0.84 8.84
N VAL A 126 0.15 1.19 9.89
CA VAL A 126 0.50 0.77 11.27
C VAL A 126 0.54 -0.76 11.37
N VAL A 127 -0.44 -1.43 10.76
CA VAL A 127 -0.51 -2.90 10.71
C VAL A 127 0.60 -3.47 9.83
N VAL A 128 0.88 -2.85 8.67
CA VAL A 128 2.01 -3.26 7.79
C VAL A 128 3.33 -3.22 8.53
N ILE A 129 3.62 -2.19 9.30
CA ILE A 129 4.84 -2.11 10.13
C ILE A 129 4.97 -3.34 11.04
N ALA A 130 3.89 -3.77 11.69
CA ALA A 130 3.92 -4.95 12.56
C ALA A 130 4.12 -6.25 11.75
N ILE A 131 3.47 -6.39 10.60
CA ILE A 131 3.64 -7.54 9.69
C ILE A 131 5.10 -7.67 9.25
N GLU A 132 5.70 -6.56 8.80
CA GLU A 132 7.09 -6.53 8.36
C GLU A 132 8.05 -6.84 9.53
N ALA A 133 7.77 -6.31 10.73
CA ALA A 133 8.57 -6.60 11.91
C ALA A 133 8.52 -8.09 12.30
N ILE A 134 7.34 -8.71 12.25
CA ILE A 134 7.18 -10.15 12.53
C ILE A 134 7.92 -10.99 11.47
N ALA A 135 7.76 -10.65 10.18
CA ALA A 135 8.42 -11.37 9.10
C ALA A 135 9.95 -11.29 9.18
N GLY A 136 10.50 -10.08 9.40
CA GLY A 136 11.93 -9.88 9.58
C GLY A 136 12.46 -10.58 10.83
N ALA A 137 11.72 -10.52 11.92
CA ALA A 137 12.09 -11.19 13.16
C ALA A 137 12.15 -12.73 13.02
N LYS A 138 11.24 -13.33 12.27
CA LYS A 138 11.26 -14.77 11.99
C LYS A 138 12.48 -15.21 11.19
N ILE A 139 12.88 -14.41 10.18
CA ILE A 139 14.09 -14.70 9.38
C ILE A 139 15.32 -14.68 10.29
N ILE A 140 15.46 -13.64 11.13
CA ILE A 140 16.57 -13.50 12.05
C ILE A 140 16.54 -14.58 13.13
N ASN A 141 15.38 -14.92 13.68
CA ASN A 141 15.21 -16.02 14.64
C ASN A 141 15.68 -17.36 14.05
N GLY A 142 15.47 -17.62 12.76
CA GLY A 142 16.00 -18.80 12.08
C GLY A 142 17.53 -18.90 12.09
N TRP A 143 18.24 -17.76 12.15
CA TRP A 143 19.70 -17.70 12.29
C TRP A 143 20.18 -17.64 13.74
N PHE A 144 19.37 -17.03 14.60
CA PHE A 144 19.67 -16.80 16.03
C PHE A 144 18.51 -17.29 16.92
N PRO A 145 18.31 -18.60 17.04
CA PRO A 145 17.15 -19.17 17.73
C PRO A 145 17.12 -18.92 19.26
N GLN A 146 18.18 -18.40 19.82
CA GLN A 146 18.26 -18.00 21.25
C GLN A 146 17.42 -16.76 21.57
N PHE A 147 17.00 -15.97 20.57
CA PHE A 147 16.15 -14.80 20.76
C PHE A 147 14.72 -15.09 20.30
N GLU A 148 13.74 -14.72 21.08
CA GLU A 148 12.33 -14.84 20.69
C GLU A 148 11.95 -13.88 19.57
N VAL A 149 11.00 -14.28 18.69
CA VAL A 149 10.57 -13.46 17.55
C VAL A 149 10.14 -12.05 17.97
N TRP A 150 9.41 -11.91 19.08
CA TRP A 150 8.96 -10.61 19.56
C TRP A 150 10.13 -9.70 20.03
N GLN A 151 11.19 -10.27 20.64
CA GLN A 151 12.37 -9.51 21.08
C GLN A 151 13.08 -8.90 19.86
N ILE A 152 13.30 -9.71 18.84
CA ILE A 152 13.91 -9.27 17.58
C ILE A 152 13.03 -8.22 16.93
N GLY A 153 11.70 -8.43 16.85
CA GLY A 153 10.77 -7.49 16.27
C GLY A 153 10.77 -6.13 16.96
N VAL A 154 10.80 -6.10 18.29
CA VAL A 154 10.93 -4.87 19.10
C VAL A 154 12.25 -4.15 18.79
N ALA A 155 13.36 -4.88 18.73
CA ALA A 155 14.68 -4.31 18.40
C ALA A 155 14.69 -3.69 16.98
N LEU A 156 14.17 -4.40 15.97
CA LEU A 156 14.05 -3.89 14.60
C LEU A 156 13.23 -2.61 14.53
N MET A 157 12.06 -2.60 15.16
CA MET A 157 11.20 -1.42 15.20
C MET A 157 11.88 -0.25 15.93
N ALA A 158 12.58 -0.49 17.03
CA ALA A 158 13.29 0.55 17.78
C ALA A 158 14.38 1.21 16.91
N VAL A 159 15.20 0.40 16.25
CA VAL A 159 16.28 0.88 15.37
C VAL A 159 15.70 1.71 14.22
N LEU A 160 14.68 1.20 13.51
CA LEU A 160 14.13 1.89 12.36
C LEU A 160 13.29 3.11 12.75
N THR A 161 12.65 3.11 13.92
CA THR A 161 12.01 4.32 14.46
C THR A 161 13.07 5.40 14.74
N ALA A 162 14.21 5.04 15.34
CA ALA A 162 15.31 5.97 15.56
C ALA A 162 15.84 6.55 14.25
N VAL A 163 16.03 5.71 13.23
CA VAL A 163 16.47 6.15 11.88
C VAL A 163 15.48 7.16 11.28
N ASN A 164 14.17 6.91 11.37
CA ASN A 164 13.15 7.82 10.86
C ASN A 164 13.07 9.17 11.61
N LEU A 165 13.55 9.21 12.85
CA LEU A 165 13.64 10.47 13.61
C LEU A 165 14.83 11.35 13.18
N MET A 166 15.80 10.81 12.43
CA MET A 166 17.04 11.53 12.07
C MET A 166 16.88 12.46 10.86
N SER A 167 16.51 11.96 9.66
CA SER A 167 16.44 12.78 8.45
C SER A 167 15.64 12.13 7.30
N ALA A 168 14.85 12.96 6.58
CA ALA A 168 14.11 12.50 5.39
C ALA A 168 15.01 12.32 4.14
N ARG A 169 16.10 13.09 4.01
CA ARG A 169 16.99 13.00 2.83
C ARG A 169 17.79 11.71 2.80
N SER A 170 18.36 11.30 3.93
CA SER A 170 19.09 10.03 4.05
C SER A 170 18.18 8.85 3.76
N TYR A 171 16.91 8.92 4.17
CA TYR A 171 15.90 7.92 3.88
C TYR A 171 15.76 7.66 2.36
N GLY A 172 15.63 8.70 1.54
CA GLY A 172 15.44 8.55 0.08
C GLY A 172 16.61 7.85 -0.63
N GLU A 173 17.85 8.12 -0.24
CA GLU A 173 19.03 7.46 -0.83
C GLU A 173 19.15 6.00 -0.37
N PHE A 174 18.93 5.70 0.91
CA PHE A 174 18.91 4.32 1.39
C PHE A 174 17.82 3.50 0.71
N GLU A 175 16.62 4.04 0.60
CA GLU A 175 15.49 3.35 -0.02
C GLU A 175 15.73 3.09 -1.51
N PHE A 176 16.42 3.99 -2.21
CA PHE A 176 16.81 3.78 -3.60
C PHE A 176 17.66 2.50 -3.78
N TRP A 177 18.68 2.31 -2.95
CA TRP A 177 19.54 1.14 -3.04
C TRP A 177 18.84 -0.14 -2.59
N PHE A 178 18.07 -0.09 -1.50
CA PHE A 178 17.31 -1.24 -1.03
C PHE A 178 16.25 -1.67 -2.04
N ALA A 179 15.48 -0.76 -2.60
CA ALA A 179 14.50 -1.07 -3.62
C ALA A 179 15.14 -1.62 -4.90
N SER A 180 16.28 -1.07 -5.31
CA SER A 180 17.02 -1.58 -6.47
C SER A 180 17.47 -3.03 -6.25
N THR A 181 17.97 -3.36 -5.07
CA THR A 181 18.38 -4.74 -4.71
C THR A 181 17.19 -5.70 -4.80
N LYS A 182 16.01 -5.31 -4.30
CA LYS A 182 14.79 -6.13 -4.39
C LYS A 182 14.38 -6.41 -5.84
N VAL A 183 14.37 -5.38 -6.68
CA VAL A 183 13.98 -5.50 -8.09
C VAL A 183 14.94 -6.41 -8.85
N VAL A 184 16.25 -6.23 -8.65
CA VAL A 184 17.27 -7.10 -9.27
C VAL A 184 17.12 -8.55 -8.80
N ALA A 185 16.90 -8.77 -7.50
CA ALA A 185 16.72 -10.10 -6.95
C ALA A 185 15.48 -10.81 -7.51
N ILE A 186 14.35 -10.09 -7.66
CA ILE A 186 13.11 -10.64 -8.25
C ILE A 186 13.35 -11.02 -9.71
N ILE A 187 13.99 -10.15 -10.50
CA ILE A 187 14.29 -10.42 -11.91
C ILE A 187 15.21 -11.64 -12.02
N ALA A 188 16.28 -11.69 -11.23
CA ALA A 188 17.19 -12.84 -11.21
C ALA A 188 16.47 -14.12 -10.83
N PHE A 189 15.63 -14.10 -9.78
CA PHE A 189 14.84 -15.24 -9.38
C PHE A 189 13.91 -15.71 -10.51
N ILE A 190 13.17 -14.82 -11.15
CA ILE A 190 12.26 -15.16 -12.26
C ILE A 190 13.03 -15.85 -13.39
N LEU A 191 14.21 -15.32 -13.77
CA LEU A 191 15.03 -15.88 -14.85
C LEU A 191 15.57 -17.27 -14.48
N ILE A 192 16.09 -17.44 -13.26
CA ILE A 192 16.63 -18.73 -12.77
C ILE A 192 15.49 -19.76 -12.67
N ALA A 193 14.37 -19.38 -12.07
CA ALA A 193 13.22 -20.27 -11.91
C ALA A 193 12.57 -20.61 -13.26
N ALA A 194 12.53 -19.70 -14.22
CA ALA A 194 12.08 -19.98 -15.58
C ALA A 194 13.00 -20.97 -16.27
N ALA A 195 14.33 -20.79 -16.23
CA ALA A 195 15.28 -21.75 -16.81
C ALA A 195 15.09 -23.16 -16.23
N TYR A 196 14.82 -23.26 -14.93
CA TYR A 196 14.53 -24.53 -14.29
C TYR A 196 13.17 -25.10 -14.72
N ALA A 197 12.11 -24.28 -14.68
CA ALA A 197 10.75 -24.71 -15.01
C ALA A 197 10.60 -25.17 -16.47
N PHE A 198 11.33 -24.56 -17.40
CA PHE A 198 11.40 -25.00 -18.81
C PHE A 198 12.31 -26.20 -19.04
N GLY A 199 12.97 -26.73 -18.00
CA GLY A 199 13.83 -27.91 -18.11
C GLY A 199 15.24 -27.64 -18.63
N ILE A 200 15.67 -26.36 -18.72
CA ILE A 200 17.02 -26.02 -19.19
C ILE A 200 18.07 -26.41 -18.14
N THR A 201 17.80 -26.16 -16.87
CA THR A 201 18.70 -26.45 -15.74
C THR A 201 18.17 -27.57 -14.83
N SER A 202 16.93 -28.00 -15.02
CA SER A 202 16.31 -29.08 -14.25
C SER A 202 16.76 -30.44 -14.76
N PRO A 203 17.24 -31.34 -13.88
CA PRO A 203 17.64 -32.71 -14.25
C PRO A 203 16.46 -33.57 -14.66
N SER A 204 15.24 -33.25 -14.23
CA SER A 204 14.00 -34.00 -14.54
C SER A 204 13.22 -33.44 -15.73
N GLY A 205 13.76 -32.45 -16.46
CA GLY A 205 13.07 -31.75 -17.54
C GLY A 205 12.11 -30.68 -17.04
N SER A 206 11.06 -30.38 -17.82
CA SER A 206 10.09 -29.36 -17.48
C SER A 206 9.28 -29.70 -16.22
N THR A 207 9.13 -28.69 -15.32
CA THR A 207 8.38 -28.85 -14.05
C THR A 207 6.98 -28.21 -14.07
N PHE A 208 6.50 -27.74 -15.22
CA PHE A 208 5.15 -27.17 -15.34
C PHE A 208 4.01 -28.16 -15.01
N ALA A 209 4.28 -29.46 -14.96
CA ALA A 209 3.36 -30.46 -14.45
C ALA A 209 2.90 -30.19 -13.02
N ASN A 210 3.71 -29.50 -12.18
CA ASN A 210 3.35 -29.09 -10.82
C ASN A 210 2.11 -28.21 -10.77
N LEU A 211 1.79 -27.48 -11.85
CA LEU A 211 0.58 -26.67 -11.94
C LEU A 211 -0.71 -27.48 -11.90
N THR A 212 -0.66 -28.78 -12.22
CA THR A 212 -1.87 -29.60 -12.32
C THR A 212 -1.77 -30.96 -11.61
N SER A 213 -0.58 -31.43 -11.26
CA SER A 213 -0.35 -32.79 -10.72
C SER A 213 -0.89 -33.00 -9.30
N HIS A 214 -1.12 -31.92 -8.53
CA HIS A 214 -1.54 -32.01 -7.13
C HIS A 214 -2.96 -31.47 -6.92
N GLY A 215 -3.96 -32.11 -7.53
CA GLY A 215 -5.37 -31.74 -7.42
C GLY A 215 -5.87 -30.75 -8.46
N GLY A 216 -5.12 -30.57 -9.56
CA GLY A 216 -5.46 -29.66 -10.66
C GLY A 216 -4.95 -28.24 -10.42
N PHE A 217 -5.23 -27.33 -11.37
CA PHE A 217 -4.79 -25.94 -11.31
C PHE A 217 -5.49 -25.14 -10.19
N ALA A 218 -6.74 -25.44 -9.88
CA ALA A 218 -7.53 -24.81 -8.83
C ALA A 218 -8.05 -25.83 -7.81
N PRO A 219 -7.16 -26.45 -7.00
CA PRO A 219 -7.53 -27.53 -6.07
C PRO A 219 -8.53 -27.08 -5.00
N ALA A 220 -8.52 -25.82 -4.60
CA ALA A 220 -9.46 -25.23 -3.65
C ALA A 220 -10.75 -24.68 -4.30
N GLY A 221 -10.92 -24.87 -5.63
CA GLY A 221 -12.05 -24.39 -6.39
C GLY A 221 -11.97 -22.93 -6.81
N VAL A 222 -12.86 -22.53 -7.72
CA VAL A 222 -12.87 -21.18 -8.32
C VAL A 222 -13.19 -20.10 -7.28
N THR A 223 -14.03 -20.39 -6.29
CA THR A 223 -14.39 -19.43 -5.22
C THR A 223 -13.19 -19.04 -4.39
N ALA A 224 -12.23 -19.95 -4.18
CA ALA A 224 -10.99 -19.66 -3.45
C ALA A 224 -10.11 -18.64 -4.19
N ILE A 225 -10.12 -18.62 -5.53
CA ILE A 225 -9.39 -17.65 -6.34
C ILE A 225 -9.88 -16.23 -6.04
N PHE A 226 -11.19 -16.01 -6.06
CA PHE A 226 -11.77 -14.69 -5.81
C PHE A 226 -11.68 -14.29 -4.34
N ALA A 227 -11.90 -15.20 -3.41
CA ALA A 227 -11.72 -14.93 -1.97
C ALA A 227 -10.26 -14.55 -1.64
N GLY A 228 -9.31 -15.22 -2.30
CA GLY A 228 -7.88 -14.95 -2.15
C GLY A 228 -7.42 -13.60 -2.68
N VAL A 229 -8.24 -12.90 -3.48
CA VAL A 229 -7.92 -11.54 -3.94
C VAL A 229 -7.70 -10.59 -2.76
N ALA A 230 -8.43 -10.73 -1.66
CA ALA A 230 -8.23 -9.90 -0.47
C ALA A 230 -6.84 -10.10 0.16
N THR A 231 -6.37 -11.34 0.26
CA THR A 231 -5.02 -11.67 0.76
C THR A 231 -3.95 -11.12 -0.19
N THR A 232 -4.15 -11.25 -1.50
CA THR A 232 -3.17 -10.81 -2.51
C THR A 232 -3.17 -9.30 -2.72
N ILE A 233 -4.29 -8.61 -2.51
CA ILE A 233 -4.35 -7.13 -2.54
C ILE A 233 -3.37 -6.52 -1.53
N PHE A 234 -3.29 -7.07 -0.30
CA PHE A 234 -2.30 -6.61 0.69
C PHE A 234 -0.90 -6.52 0.10
N SER A 235 -0.47 -7.56 -0.63
CA SER A 235 0.87 -7.63 -1.22
C SER A 235 1.12 -6.59 -2.32
N LEU A 236 0.07 -6.06 -2.94
CA LEU A 236 0.12 -5.14 -4.07
C LEU A 236 -0.15 -3.69 -3.68
N CYS A 237 -0.56 -3.43 -2.42
CA CYS A 237 -0.77 -2.10 -1.89
C CYS A 237 0.56 -1.35 -1.75
N GLY A 238 0.50 -0.03 -1.92
CA GLY A 238 1.66 0.86 -1.80
C GLY A 238 1.93 1.68 -3.07
N ALA A 239 1.30 1.38 -4.21
CA ALA A 239 1.45 2.21 -5.42
C ALA A 239 0.96 3.64 -5.20
N GLU A 240 -0.02 3.84 -4.31
CA GLU A 240 -0.55 5.13 -3.88
C GLU A 240 0.46 5.95 -3.05
N ILE A 241 1.55 5.35 -2.54
CA ILE A 241 2.64 6.04 -1.84
C ILE A 241 3.23 7.15 -2.72
N ALA A 242 3.29 6.92 -4.04
CA ALA A 242 3.75 7.94 -4.98
C ALA A 242 3.01 9.27 -4.82
N THR A 243 1.72 9.25 -4.48
CA THR A 243 0.92 10.47 -4.28
C THR A 243 1.29 11.20 -2.99
N LEU A 244 1.65 10.48 -1.92
CA LEU A 244 2.13 11.07 -0.67
C LEU A 244 3.56 11.62 -0.82
N ALA A 245 4.44 10.87 -1.48
CA ALA A 245 5.80 11.30 -1.76
C ALA A 245 5.85 12.49 -2.74
N ALA A 246 4.80 12.69 -3.55
CA ALA A 246 4.65 13.84 -4.42
C ALA A 246 4.67 15.17 -3.66
N ALA A 247 4.15 15.20 -2.43
CA ALA A 247 4.16 16.39 -1.58
C ALA A 247 5.57 16.86 -1.20
N GLU A 248 6.54 15.93 -1.19
CA GLU A 248 7.97 16.18 -0.93
C GLU A 248 8.83 16.16 -2.21
N SER A 249 8.21 16.05 -3.39
CA SER A 249 8.89 15.99 -4.69
C SER A 249 8.97 17.37 -5.35
N GLU A 250 10.04 17.58 -6.12
CA GLU A 250 10.19 18.72 -7.02
C GLU A 250 9.37 18.56 -8.31
N GLU A 251 8.85 17.36 -8.57
CA GLU A 251 8.18 16.99 -9.81
C GLU A 251 6.70 17.40 -9.82
N GLY A 252 6.21 17.71 -11.02
CA GLY A 252 4.80 18.05 -11.20
C GLY A 252 3.85 16.85 -11.13
N ALA A 253 2.56 17.12 -10.86
CA ALA A 253 1.51 16.11 -10.72
C ALA A 253 1.42 15.14 -11.92
N GLN A 254 1.70 15.62 -13.15
CA GLN A 254 1.69 14.79 -14.36
C GLN A 254 2.76 13.70 -14.34
N THR A 255 3.99 14.05 -13.91
CA THR A 255 5.09 13.09 -13.79
C THR A 255 4.75 12.02 -12.77
N ILE A 256 4.25 12.42 -11.60
CA ILE A 256 3.83 11.52 -10.54
C ILE A 256 2.73 10.57 -11.01
N ALA A 257 1.69 11.08 -11.66
CA ALA A 257 0.59 10.25 -12.17
C ALA A 257 1.05 9.19 -13.18
N ARG A 258 1.94 9.57 -14.10
CA ARG A 258 2.54 8.62 -15.08
C ARG A 258 3.41 7.57 -14.39
N MET A 259 4.19 8.00 -13.40
CA MET A 259 5.04 7.11 -12.62
C MET A 259 4.20 6.08 -11.84
N THR A 260 3.13 6.51 -11.18
CA THR A 260 2.23 5.64 -10.42
C THR A 260 1.70 4.49 -11.28
N ILE A 261 1.21 4.79 -12.49
CA ILE A 261 0.73 3.76 -13.43
C ILE A 261 1.87 2.85 -13.89
N SER A 262 3.01 3.43 -14.28
CA SER A 262 4.17 2.65 -14.76
C SER A 262 4.70 1.70 -13.70
N VAL A 263 4.79 2.14 -12.45
CA VAL A 263 5.20 1.32 -11.30
C VAL A 263 4.19 0.21 -11.07
N SER A 264 2.89 0.53 -11.07
CA SER A 264 1.82 -0.47 -10.85
C SER A 264 1.85 -1.60 -11.88
N VAL A 265 2.06 -1.28 -13.17
CA VAL A 265 2.17 -2.30 -14.23
C VAL A 265 3.40 -3.20 -14.02
N ARG A 266 4.56 -2.61 -13.69
CA ARG A 266 5.79 -3.39 -13.46
C ARG A 266 5.64 -4.31 -12.26
N ILE A 267 5.03 -3.84 -11.18
CA ILE A 267 4.80 -4.64 -9.98
C ILE A 267 3.85 -5.79 -10.27
N LEU A 268 2.76 -5.53 -10.99
CA LEU A 268 1.83 -6.59 -11.40
C LEU A 268 2.58 -7.70 -12.16
N ILE A 269 3.42 -7.33 -13.13
CA ILE A 269 4.23 -8.30 -13.89
C ILE A 269 5.17 -9.08 -12.97
N PHE A 270 5.91 -8.40 -12.10
CA PHE A 270 6.85 -9.06 -11.18
C PHE A 270 6.16 -10.04 -10.24
N PHE A 271 5.01 -9.65 -9.68
CA PHE A 271 4.27 -10.51 -8.76
C PHE A 271 3.70 -11.74 -9.47
N VAL A 272 3.00 -11.55 -10.58
CA VAL A 272 2.37 -12.63 -11.33
C VAL A 272 3.43 -13.63 -11.84
N LEU A 273 4.53 -13.15 -12.43
CA LEU A 273 5.60 -14.02 -12.91
C LEU A 273 6.32 -14.74 -11.77
N SER A 274 6.59 -14.05 -10.66
CA SER A 274 7.24 -14.70 -9.51
C SER A 274 6.39 -15.83 -8.95
N ILE A 275 5.09 -15.58 -8.73
CA ILE A 275 4.18 -16.61 -8.21
C ILE A 275 4.05 -17.77 -9.20
N LEU A 276 3.91 -17.48 -10.50
CA LEU A 276 3.87 -18.52 -11.54
C LEU A 276 5.13 -19.41 -11.51
N MET A 277 6.30 -18.80 -11.41
CA MET A 277 7.56 -19.56 -11.36
C MET A 277 7.69 -20.37 -10.07
N ILE A 278 7.26 -19.83 -8.93
CA ILE A 278 7.26 -20.57 -7.67
C ILE A 278 6.40 -21.83 -7.77
N VAL A 279 5.15 -21.71 -8.20
CA VAL A 279 4.23 -22.87 -8.27
C VAL A 279 4.54 -23.82 -9.43
N ALA A 280 5.32 -23.39 -10.42
CA ALA A 280 5.87 -24.27 -11.44
C ALA A 280 7.06 -25.09 -10.93
N VAL A 281 7.90 -24.52 -10.06
CA VAL A 281 9.09 -25.17 -9.50
C VAL A 281 8.76 -26.03 -8.29
N VAL A 282 7.93 -25.52 -7.37
CA VAL A 282 7.59 -26.17 -6.10
C VAL A 282 6.14 -26.63 -6.12
N PRO A 283 5.83 -27.89 -5.80
CA PRO A 283 4.47 -28.34 -5.54
C PRO A 283 3.80 -27.46 -4.48
N TRP A 284 2.62 -26.95 -4.78
CA TRP A 284 1.94 -25.96 -3.91
C TRP A 284 1.69 -26.48 -2.47
N ASN A 285 1.48 -27.78 -2.31
CA ASN A 285 1.24 -28.45 -1.03
C ASN A 285 2.50 -28.59 -0.15
N GLU A 286 3.68 -28.31 -0.69
CA GLU A 286 4.95 -28.25 0.06
C GLU A 286 5.24 -26.83 0.58
N ILE A 287 4.46 -25.82 0.19
CA ILE A 287 4.65 -24.45 0.63
C ILE A 287 4.20 -24.30 2.08
N VAL A 288 5.13 -23.89 2.94
CA VAL A 288 4.90 -23.67 4.37
C VAL A 288 4.52 -22.22 4.62
N VAL A 289 3.37 -22.00 5.27
CA VAL A 289 2.87 -20.65 5.60
C VAL A 289 3.85 -19.92 6.50
N GLY A 290 4.13 -18.66 6.18
CA GLY A 290 5.02 -17.79 6.96
C GLY A 290 6.51 -18.00 6.68
N VAL A 291 6.87 -18.90 5.74
CA VAL A 291 8.23 -19.08 5.21
C VAL A 291 8.28 -18.55 3.79
N SER A 292 9.43 -18.01 3.36
CA SER A 292 9.59 -17.48 2.02
C SER A 292 9.54 -18.58 0.95
N PRO A 293 8.55 -18.59 0.03
CA PRO A 293 8.50 -19.54 -1.06
C PRO A 293 9.65 -19.36 -2.07
N PHE A 294 10.21 -18.15 -2.15
CA PHE A 294 11.37 -17.86 -3.00
C PHE A 294 12.61 -18.62 -2.55
N ALA A 295 12.89 -18.57 -1.24
CA ALA A 295 14.01 -19.31 -0.66
C ALA A 295 13.81 -20.83 -0.78
N HIS A 296 12.56 -21.30 -0.57
CA HIS A 296 12.21 -22.71 -0.77
C HIS A 296 12.41 -23.14 -2.22
N ALA A 297 11.97 -22.37 -3.20
CA ALA A 297 12.16 -22.68 -4.62
C ALA A 297 13.64 -22.81 -5.00
N LEU A 298 14.50 -21.90 -4.51
CA LEU A 298 15.96 -22.01 -4.76
C LEU A 298 16.57 -23.27 -4.16
N ARG A 299 16.08 -23.70 -2.99
CA ARG A 299 16.53 -24.96 -2.38
C ARG A 299 16.12 -26.17 -3.23
N VAL A 300 14.88 -26.19 -3.71
CA VAL A 300 14.38 -27.25 -4.61
C VAL A 300 15.19 -27.32 -5.91
N MET A 301 15.60 -26.17 -6.43
CA MET A 301 16.45 -26.07 -7.63
C MET A 301 17.91 -26.50 -7.39
N GLY A 302 18.28 -26.89 -6.16
CA GLY A 302 19.64 -27.36 -5.83
C GLY A 302 20.65 -26.26 -5.51
N TYR A 303 20.18 -25.08 -5.09
CA TYR A 303 21.04 -23.94 -4.69
C TYR A 303 20.97 -23.65 -3.19
N PRO A 304 21.49 -24.50 -2.27
CA PRO A 304 21.35 -24.30 -0.83
C PRO A 304 22.02 -23.02 -0.33
N ALA A 305 23.15 -22.61 -0.94
CA ALA A 305 23.78 -21.33 -0.63
C ALA A 305 22.94 -20.12 -1.07
N ALA A 306 22.19 -20.26 -2.18
CA ALA A 306 21.30 -19.23 -2.67
C ALA A 306 20.02 -19.07 -1.80
N ASP A 307 19.59 -20.13 -1.10
CA ASP A 307 18.54 -20.05 -0.08
C ASP A 307 18.93 -19.05 1.03
N LEU A 308 20.15 -19.14 1.57
CA LEU A 308 20.64 -18.19 2.58
C LEU A 308 20.73 -16.77 2.03
N VAL A 309 21.25 -16.62 0.80
CA VAL A 309 21.33 -15.30 0.13
C VAL A 309 19.95 -14.72 -0.08
N MET A 310 18.98 -15.55 -0.54
CA MET A 310 17.60 -15.10 -0.73
C MET A 310 16.93 -14.69 0.58
N ASN A 311 17.14 -15.43 1.67
CA ASN A 311 16.64 -15.04 2.98
C ASN A 311 17.24 -13.70 3.44
N GLY A 312 18.52 -13.44 3.13
CA GLY A 312 19.17 -12.14 3.35
C GLY A 312 18.49 -11.02 2.53
N ILE A 313 18.20 -11.27 1.24
CA ILE A 313 17.51 -10.33 0.35
C ILE A 313 16.08 -10.07 0.87
N VAL A 314 15.36 -11.12 1.28
CA VAL A 314 14.01 -11.00 1.86
C VAL A 314 14.06 -10.16 3.14
N LEU A 315 15.05 -10.36 3.99
CA LEU A 315 15.23 -9.55 5.20
C LEU A 315 15.46 -8.07 4.85
N VAL A 316 16.34 -7.77 3.89
CA VAL A 316 16.53 -6.39 3.40
C VAL A 316 15.23 -5.80 2.86
N ALA A 317 14.45 -6.60 2.11
CA ALA A 317 13.18 -6.18 1.55
C ALA A 317 12.16 -5.83 2.64
N VAL A 318 12.05 -6.68 3.64
CA VAL A 318 11.16 -6.51 4.79
C VAL A 318 11.55 -5.28 5.62
N LEU A 319 12.85 -5.12 5.93
CA LEU A 319 13.34 -3.97 6.69
C LEU A 319 13.13 -2.64 5.95
N SER A 320 13.31 -2.63 4.64
CA SER A 320 13.04 -1.46 3.80
C SER A 320 11.53 -1.13 3.80
N CYS A 321 10.64 -2.13 3.65
CA CYS A 321 9.20 -1.91 3.70
C CYS A 321 8.75 -1.42 5.09
N LEU A 322 9.30 -1.97 6.17
CA LEU A 322 9.07 -1.51 7.54
C LEU A 322 9.50 -0.04 7.71
N ASN A 323 10.69 0.30 7.23
CA ASN A 323 11.20 1.67 7.26
C ASN A 323 10.29 2.63 6.47
N SER A 324 9.85 2.24 5.27
CA SER A 324 8.88 2.98 4.46
C SER A 324 7.52 3.11 5.17
N GLY A 325 7.06 2.06 5.85
CA GLY A 325 5.84 2.08 6.64
C GLY A 325 5.86 3.14 7.75
N ILE A 326 6.95 3.26 8.49
CA ILE A 326 7.13 4.31 9.52
C ILE A 326 7.12 5.71 8.86
N TYR A 327 7.78 5.86 7.72
CA TYR A 327 7.76 7.10 6.95
C TYR A 327 6.32 7.46 6.55
N ILE A 328 5.59 6.54 5.91
CA ILE A 328 4.24 6.77 5.37
C ILE A 328 3.22 7.07 6.46
N THR A 329 3.21 6.29 7.55
CA THR A 329 2.29 6.51 8.68
C THR A 329 2.46 7.90 9.28
N SER A 330 3.70 8.37 9.39
CA SER A 330 3.97 9.70 9.91
C SER A 330 3.45 10.82 9.02
N ARG A 331 3.54 10.66 7.68
CA ARG A 331 3.02 11.63 6.69
C ARG A 331 1.49 11.58 6.61
N ALA A 332 0.91 10.39 6.68
CA ALA A 332 -0.55 10.23 6.76
C ALA A 332 -1.12 10.93 8.00
N MET A 333 -0.50 10.73 9.18
CA MET A 333 -0.88 11.39 10.41
C MET A 333 -0.68 12.92 10.34
N PHE A 334 0.42 13.38 9.73
CA PHE A 334 0.67 14.80 9.50
C PHE A 334 -0.42 15.42 8.60
N GLY A 335 -0.79 14.74 7.51
CA GLY A 335 -1.88 15.17 6.61
C GLY A 335 -3.23 15.25 7.33
N LEU A 336 -3.59 14.24 8.13
CA LEU A 336 -4.78 14.25 8.98
C LEU A 336 -4.77 15.41 9.97
N ALA A 337 -3.64 15.66 10.64
CA ALA A 337 -3.51 16.76 11.59
C ALA A 337 -3.62 18.13 10.93
N ARG A 338 -3.07 18.30 9.71
CA ARG A 338 -3.19 19.51 8.90
C ARG A 338 -4.66 19.81 8.54
N ASN A 339 -5.42 18.76 8.26
CA ASN A 339 -6.86 18.86 7.97
C ASN A 339 -7.72 18.92 9.24
N ARG A 340 -7.12 19.06 10.43
CA ARG A 340 -7.80 19.05 11.74
C ARG A 340 -8.61 17.76 12.00
N ASP A 341 -8.17 16.64 11.40
CA ASP A 341 -8.74 15.31 11.56
C ASP A 341 -7.98 14.49 12.61
N ALA A 342 -6.78 14.94 13.02
CA ALA A 342 -5.96 14.39 14.10
C ALA A 342 -5.45 15.53 15.00
N PRO A 343 -4.84 15.20 16.16
CA PRO A 343 -4.30 16.23 17.06
C PRO A 343 -3.30 17.16 16.36
N THR A 344 -3.51 18.47 16.46
CA THR A 344 -2.68 19.49 15.80
C THR A 344 -1.22 19.45 16.27
N SER A 345 -0.94 18.82 17.42
CA SER A 345 0.42 18.59 17.88
C SER A 345 1.27 17.74 16.92
N CYS A 346 0.64 16.95 16.05
CA CYS A 346 1.30 16.09 15.05
C CYS A 346 1.78 16.89 13.82
N VAL A 347 1.35 18.13 13.62
CA VAL A 347 1.86 19.04 12.57
C VAL A 347 3.25 19.59 12.92
N LYS A 348 3.63 19.60 14.21
CA LYS A 348 4.92 20.16 14.63
C LYS A 348 6.07 19.30 14.13
N LEU A 349 6.96 19.93 13.35
CA LEU A 349 8.19 19.32 12.85
C LEU A 349 9.32 19.47 13.88
N SER A 350 10.22 18.48 13.92
CA SER A 350 11.46 18.52 14.70
C SER A 350 12.49 19.45 14.04
N LYS A 351 13.64 19.68 14.70
CA LYS A 351 14.78 20.39 14.10
C LYS A 351 15.25 19.76 12.78
N ALA A 352 15.09 18.44 12.62
CA ALA A 352 15.38 17.68 11.40
C ALA A 352 14.25 17.74 10.34
N ARG A 353 13.23 18.58 10.55
CA ARG A 353 12.02 18.73 9.70
C ARG A 353 11.25 17.43 9.49
N VAL A 354 11.26 16.55 10.49
CA VAL A 354 10.45 15.33 10.50
C VAL A 354 9.32 15.44 11.55
N PRO A 355 8.13 14.86 11.30
CA PRO A 355 7.01 14.88 12.23
C PRO A 355 7.20 13.86 13.37
N ALA A 356 8.14 14.14 14.28
CA ALA A 356 8.59 13.20 15.31
C ALA A 356 7.44 12.65 16.18
N ARG A 357 6.45 13.50 16.54
CA ARG A 357 5.29 13.03 17.32
C ARG A 357 4.43 12.03 16.55
N ALA A 358 4.22 12.26 15.25
CA ALA A 358 3.48 11.33 14.40
C ALA A 358 4.22 10.00 14.23
N ILE A 359 5.56 10.03 14.10
CA ILE A 359 6.40 8.82 14.07
C ILE A 359 6.22 8.02 15.35
N LEU A 360 6.37 8.64 16.52
CA LEU A 360 6.29 7.95 17.82
C LEU A 360 4.88 7.38 18.07
N ILE A 361 3.82 8.10 17.71
CA ILE A 361 2.44 7.60 17.85
C ILE A 361 2.24 6.36 16.97
N ALA A 362 2.62 6.43 15.69
CA ALA A 362 2.50 5.30 14.77
C ALA A 362 3.30 4.08 15.27
N SER A 363 4.55 4.28 15.69
CA SER A 363 5.38 3.22 16.26
C SER A 363 4.74 2.58 17.50
N LEU A 364 4.16 3.38 18.40
CA LEU A 364 3.50 2.85 19.62
C LEU A 364 2.34 1.90 19.28
N PHE A 365 1.50 2.27 18.31
CA PHE A 365 0.41 1.39 17.87
C PHE A 365 0.93 0.13 17.18
N SER A 366 2.00 0.23 16.40
CA SER A 366 2.64 -0.93 15.76
C SER A 366 3.31 -1.85 16.78
N TYR A 367 3.87 -1.34 17.88
CA TYR A 367 4.32 -2.16 19.01
C TYR A 367 3.17 -2.92 19.66
N GLY A 368 1.98 -2.32 19.77
CA GLY A 368 0.79 -3.01 20.26
C GLY A 368 0.38 -4.19 19.39
N ALA A 369 0.42 -4.02 18.05
CA ALA A 369 0.16 -5.10 17.11
C ALA A 369 1.25 -6.19 17.16
N LEU A 370 2.52 -5.81 17.31
CA LEU A 370 3.64 -6.74 17.49
C LEU A 370 3.51 -7.53 18.82
N ALA A 371 3.06 -6.89 19.89
CA ALA A 371 2.87 -7.55 21.18
C ALA A 371 1.88 -8.72 21.10
N ALA A 372 0.85 -8.64 20.26
CA ALA A 372 -0.06 -9.74 20.00
C ALA A 372 0.65 -10.99 19.42
N SER A 373 1.77 -10.80 18.69
CA SER A 373 2.55 -11.90 18.12
C SER A 373 3.24 -12.79 19.16
N VAL A 374 3.34 -12.34 20.40
CA VAL A 374 3.88 -13.16 21.51
C VAL A 374 3.08 -14.44 21.72
N LEU A 375 1.75 -14.37 21.49
CA LEU A 375 0.86 -15.52 21.65
C LEU A 375 1.01 -16.54 20.50
N SER A 376 1.07 -16.05 19.26
CA SER A 376 1.25 -16.89 18.05
C SER A 376 1.64 -16.03 16.87
N PRO A 377 2.94 -15.99 16.50
CA PRO A 377 3.43 -15.15 15.40
C PRO A 377 2.71 -15.45 14.07
N ASP A 378 2.45 -16.74 13.76
CA ASP A 378 1.84 -17.16 12.48
C ASP A 378 0.37 -16.76 12.37
N ARG A 379 -0.40 -16.98 13.44
CA ARG A 379 -1.82 -16.62 13.46
C ARG A 379 -2.01 -15.12 13.38
N VAL A 380 -1.20 -14.37 14.13
CA VAL A 380 -1.24 -12.90 14.10
C VAL A 380 -0.83 -12.38 12.73
N PHE A 381 0.25 -12.91 12.14
CA PHE A 381 0.68 -12.53 10.79
C PHE A 381 -0.44 -12.71 9.77
N ASN A 382 -1.04 -13.90 9.69
CA ASN A 382 -2.11 -14.19 8.74
C ASN A 382 -3.36 -13.33 8.96
N PHE A 383 -3.75 -13.13 10.23
CA PHE A 383 -4.88 -12.26 10.59
C PHE A 383 -4.62 -10.81 10.13
N LEU A 384 -3.43 -10.28 10.40
CA LEU A 384 -3.07 -8.92 10.02
C LEU A 384 -3.03 -8.75 8.50
N VAL A 385 -2.49 -9.70 7.75
CA VAL A 385 -2.45 -9.69 6.28
C VAL A 385 -3.87 -9.67 5.70
N ASN A 386 -4.73 -10.57 6.12
CA ASN A 386 -6.09 -10.70 5.57
C ASN A 386 -6.97 -9.50 5.95
N SER A 387 -6.89 -9.02 7.20
CA SER A 387 -7.66 -7.85 7.63
C SER A 387 -7.20 -6.57 6.92
N SER A 388 -5.90 -6.42 6.67
CA SER A 388 -5.36 -5.28 5.93
C SER A 388 -5.87 -5.23 4.50
N GLY A 389 -6.01 -6.38 3.82
CA GLY A 389 -6.58 -6.45 2.47
C GLY A 389 -8.01 -5.94 2.41
N ALA A 390 -8.85 -6.32 3.37
CA ALA A 390 -10.25 -5.83 3.45
C ALA A 390 -10.31 -4.31 3.69
N ILE A 391 -9.43 -3.76 4.54
CA ILE A 391 -9.36 -2.31 4.79
C ILE A 391 -8.98 -1.55 3.51
N MET A 392 -8.02 -2.07 2.73
CA MET A 392 -7.66 -1.44 1.46
C MET A 392 -8.80 -1.48 0.45
N LEU A 393 -9.60 -2.54 0.42
CA LEU A 393 -10.80 -2.57 -0.41
C LEU A 393 -11.81 -1.48 -0.02
N PHE A 394 -12.01 -1.21 1.27
CA PHE A 394 -12.87 -0.09 1.71
C PHE A 394 -12.33 1.27 1.26
N ILE A 395 -11.01 1.48 1.37
CA ILE A 395 -10.35 2.70 0.88
C ILE A 395 -10.55 2.84 -0.63
N TYR A 396 -10.28 1.79 -1.39
CA TYR A 396 -10.39 1.81 -2.84
C TYR A 396 -11.82 2.00 -3.35
N LEU A 397 -12.83 1.48 -2.64
CA LEU A 397 -14.24 1.75 -2.94
C LEU A 397 -14.58 3.23 -2.77
N LEU A 398 -14.10 3.87 -1.70
CA LEU A 398 -14.31 5.30 -1.48
C LEU A 398 -13.59 6.16 -2.53
N ILE A 399 -12.40 5.75 -2.96
CA ILE A 399 -11.66 6.41 -4.04
C ILE A 399 -12.37 6.26 -5.38
N ALA A 400 -12.87 5.07 -5.70
CA ALA A 400 -13.63 4.83 -6.93
C ALA A 400 -14.93 5.65 -6.95
N TRP A 401 -15.61 5.75 -5.81
CA TRP A 401 -16.79 6.61 -5.69
C TRP A 401 -16.45 8.10 -5.84
N ALA A 402 -15.35 8.55 -5.25
CA ALA A 402 -14.87 9.92 -5.41
C ALA A 402 -14.54 10.23 -6.88
N GLN A 403 -13.89 9.31 -7.59
CA GLN A 403 -13.58 9.46 -9.01
C GLN A 403 -14.84 9.60 -9.86
N LEU A 404 -15.87 8.78 -9.65
CA LEU A 404 -17.15 8.91 -10.38
C LEU A 404 -17.74 10.31 -10.24
N ARG A 405 -17.86 10.80 -8.98
CA ARG A 405 -18.45 12.11 -8.72
C ARG A 405 -17.60 13.28 -9.20
N LEU A 406 -16.28 13.19 -9.03
CA LEU A 406 -15.38 14.24 -9.49
C LEU A 406 -15.30 14.29 -11.00
N ARG A 407 -15.36 13.14 -11.67
CA ARG A 407 -15.28 13.07 -13.12
C ARG A 407 -16.45 13.79 -13.76
N ASP A 408 -17.72 13.51 -13.32
CA ASP A 408 -18.92 14.15 -13.87
C ASP A 408 -18.83 15.68 -13.71
N ARG A 409 -18.35 16.15 -12.54
CA ARG A 409 -18.16 17.58 -12.28
C ARG A 409 -17.08 18.19 -13.15
N LEU A 410 -15.91 17.51 -13.28
CA LEU A 410 -14.78 18.01 -14.06
C LEU A 410 -15.08 18.01 -15.57
N GLU A 411 -15.86 17.08 -16.09
CA GLU A 411 -16.29 17.11 -17.49
C GLU A 411 -17.21 18.30 -17.81
N ALA A 412 -18.04 18.72 -16.82
CA ALA A 412 -18.91 19.87 -16.97
C ALA A 412 -18.20 21.21 -16.76
N GLU A 413 -17.29 21.31 -15.78
CA GLU A 413 -16.70 22.58 -15.33
C GLU A 413 -15.31 22.86 -15.92
N ALA A 414 -14.47 21.82 -16.13
CA ALA A 414 -13.07 21.96 -16.52
C ALA A 414 -12.55 20.78 -17.37
N PRO A 415 -13.12 20.51 -18.56
CA PRO A 415 -12.77 19.34 -19.37
C PRO A 415 -11.31 19.32 -19.82
N GLU A 416 -10.64 20.49 -19.92
CA GLU A 416 -9.24 20.64 -20.30
C GLU A 416 -8.26 20.07 -19.25
N GLY A 417 -8.68 19.99 -17.97
CA GLY A 417 -7.91 19.39 -16.89
C GLY A 417 -7.79 17.87 -16.99
N LEU A 418 -8.71 17.23 -17.72
CA LEU A 418 -8.79 15.77 -17.86
C LEU A 418 -7.83 15.23 -18.91
N LYS A 419 -6.53 15.45 -18.73
CA LYS A 419 -5.46 14.96 -19.64
C LYS A 419 -5.25 13.45 -19.56
N LEU A 420 -5.50 12.85 -18.41
CA LEU A 420 -5.48 11.40 -18.19
C LEU A 420 -6.90 10.97 -17.84
N ARG A 421 -7.44 9.98 -18.57
CA ARG A 421 -8.82 9.53 -18.37
C ARG A 421 -8.87 8.08 -17.92
N MET A 422 -9.80 7.75 -17.01
CA MET A 422 -10.12 6.36 -16.64
C MET A 422 -10.63 5.60 -17.86
N TRP A 423 -10.16 4.37 -18.03
CA TRP A 423 -10.57 3.50 -19.12
C TRP A 423 -12.06 3.12 -18.98
N PHE A 424 -12.78 3.17 -20.10
CA PHE A 424 -14.18 2.78 -20.18
C PHE A 424 -15.09 3.42 -19.11
N HIS A 425 -14.77 4.67 -18.71
CA HIS A 425 -15.63 5.40 -17.77
C HIS A 425 -17.06 5.57 -18.33
N PRO A 426 -18.15 5.41 -17.50
CA PRO A 426 -18.14 5.05 -16.07
C PRO A 426 -18.08 3.54 -15.82
N TYR A 427 -18.26 2.70 -16.83
CA TYR A 427 -18.39 1.24 -16.70
C TYR A 427 -17.16 0.58 -16.09
N GLY A 428 -15.96 1.04 -16.45
CA GLY A 428 -14.71 0.53 -15.87
C GLY A 428 -14.61 0.77 -14.36
N THR A 429 -15.08 1.92 -13.87
CA THR A 429 -15.12 2.23 -12.45
C THR A 429 -16.18 1.40 -11.73
N TRP A 430 -17.39 1.26 -12.31
CA TRP A 430 -18.43 0.40 -11.77
C TRP A 430 -18.02 -1.06 -11.71
N ALA A 431 -17.35 -1.57 -12.75
CA ALA A 431 -16.83 -2.94 -12.76
C ALA A 431 -15.76 -3.16 -11.65
N ALA A 432 -14.86 -2.19 -11.44
CA ALA A 432 -13.90 -2.25 -10.35
C ALA A 432 -14.59 -2.26 -8.98
N MET A 433 -15.59 -1.39 -8.76
CA MET A 433 -16.37 -1.37 -7.52
C MET A 433 -17.12 -2.69 -7.30
N ALA A 434 -17.78 -3.21 -8.33
CA ALA A 434 -18.48 -4.50 -8.26
C ALA A 434 -17.52 -5.65 -7.93
N GLY A 435 -16.32 -5.67 -8.53
CA GLY A 435 -15.28 -6.64 -8.22
C GLY A 435 -14.84 -6.56 -6.75
N MET A 436 -14.57 -5.37 -6.24
CA MET A 436 -14.18 -5.15 -4.83
C MET A 436 -15.30 -5.57 -3.86
N ILE A 437 -16.55 -5.22 -4.15
CA ILE A 437 -17.71 -5.65 -3.35
C ILE A 437 -17.86 -7.16 -3.41
N GLY A 438 -17.71 -7.77 -4.59
CA GLY A 438 -17.74 -9.23 -4.75
C GLY A 438 -16.69 -9.94 -3.90
N VAL A 439 -15.47 -9.43 -3.84
CA VAL A 439 -14.40 -9.97 -2.96
C VAL A 439 -14.80 -9.87 -1.48
N LEU A 440 -15.32 -8.72 -1.04
CA LEU A 440 -15.79 -8.54 0.35
C LEU A 440 -16.96 -9.48 0.69
N MET A 441 -17.89 -9.70 -0.25
CA MET A 441 -18.97 -10.67 -0.07
C MET A 441 -18.45 -12.09 0.06
N LEU A 442 -17.50 -12.49 -0.77
CA LEU A 442 -16.88 -13.82 -0.68
C LEU A 442 -16.11 -14.01 0.63
N MET A 443 -15.43 -12.98 1.14
CA MET A 443 -14.84 -13.03 2.48
C MET A 443 -15.91 -13.26 3.56
N ALA A 444 -17.06 -12.58 3.47
CA ALA A 444 -18.17 -12.74 4.42
C ALA A 444 -18.73 -14.17 4.43
N LEU A 445 -18.80 -14.79 3.25
CA LEU A 445 -19.32 -16.16 3.07
C LEU A 445 -18.29 -17.24 3.42
N SER A 446 -16.99 -16.93 3.36
CA SER A 446 -15.91 -17.87 3.63
C SER A 446 -15.63 -17.99 5.12
N PRO A 447 -15.80 -19.16 5.76
CA PRO A 447 -15.54 -19.33 7.20
C PRO A 447 -14.13 -18.93 7.63
N GLY A 448 -13.14 -19.12 6.75
CA GLY A 448 -11.73 -18.82 6.97
C GLY A 448 -11.39 -17.32 6.94
N HIS A 449 -12.24 -16.46 6.36
CA HIS A 449 -11.94 -15.03 6.16
C HIS A 449 -12.96 -14.07 6.78
N ARG A 450 -14.08 -14.59 7.30
CA ARG A 450 -15.14 -13.75 7.86
C ARG A 450 -14.72 -13.00 9.12
N ILE A 451 -13.83 -13.58 9.94
CA ILE A 451 -13.36 -12.96 11.19
C ILE A 451 -12.54 -11.71 10.86
N GLU A 452 -11.64 -11.80 9.89
CA GLU A 452 -10.80 -10.70 9.42
C GLU A 452 -11.64 -9.60 8.79
N LEU A 453 -12.68 -9.96 8.02
CA LEU A 453 -13.62 -8.99 7.47
C LEU A 453 -14.37 -8.25 8.57
N TRP A 454 -14.96 -8.97 9.55
CA TRP A 454 -15.70 -8.33 10.65
C TRP A 454 -14.80 -7.46 11.52
N ALA A 455 -13.54 -7.87 11.75
CA ALA A 455 -12.56 -7.03 12.43
C ALA A 455 -12.32 -5.72 11.65
N SER A 456 -12.18 -5.80 10.32
CA SER A 456 -12.00 -4.63 9.46
C SER A 456 -13.23 -3.71 9.42
N VAL A 457 -14.44 -4.29 9.42
CA VAL A 457 -15.70 -3.54 9.56
C VAL A 457 -15.77 -2.83 10.91
N LEU A 458 -15.38 -3.50 11.98
CA LEU A 458 -15.37 -2.94 13.34
C LEU A 458 -14.40 -1.76 13.48
N VAL A 459 -13.20 -1.88 12.92
CA VAL A 459 -12.23 -0.79 12.84
C VAL A 459 -12.80 0.39 12.05
N THR A 460 -13.41 0.11 10.88
CA THR A 460 -14.04 1.13 10.05
C THR A 460 -15.18 1.83 10.78
N ALA A 461 -16.04 1.06 11.44
CA ALA A 461 -17.13 1.60 12.28
C ALA A 461 -16.60 2.48 13.41
N GLY A 462 -15.50 2.08 14.05
CA GLY A 462 -14.81 2.87 15.06
C GLY A 462 -14.39 4.26 14.55
N PHE A 463 -13.81 4.34 13.35
CA PHE A 463 -13.46 5.63 12.74
C PHE A 463 -14.68 6.45 12.33
N VAL A 464 -15.75 5.82 11.85
CA VAL A 464 -17.03 6.52 11.57
C VAL A 464 -17.61 7.12 12.85
N ILE A 465 -17.61 6.39 13.96
CA ILE A 465 -18.03 6.90 15.27
C ILE A 465 -17.13 8.06 15.72
N GLY A 466 -15.80 7.91 15.56
CA GLY A 466 -14.83 8.96 15.85
C GLY A 466 -15.11 10.27 15.07
N TYR A 467 -15.48 10.15 13.78
CA TYR A 467 -15.92 11.30 12.99
C TYR A 467 -17.18 11.97 13.55
N ARG A 468 -18.17 11.17 13.95
CA ARG A 468 -19.39 11.69 14.58
C ARG A 468 -19.13 12.42 15.89
N ILE A 469 -18.23 11.88 16.72
CA ILE A 469 -17.79 12.53 17.97
C ILE A 469 -17.09 13.84 17.67
N LYS A 470 -16.18 13.89 16.70
CA LYS A 470 -15.50 15.10 16.23
C LYS A 470 -16.51 16.19 15.87
N LEU A 471 -17.55 15.86 15.07
CA LEU A 471 -18.58 16.83 14.67
C LEU A 471 -19.36 17.39 15.87
N ARG A 472 -19.72 16.53 16.84
CA ARG A 472 -20.43 16.96 18.07
C ARG A 472 -19.56 17.92 18.91
N LEU A 473 -18.26 17.60 19.06
CA LEU A 473 -17.35 18.46 19.81
C LEU A 473 -17.12 19.80 19.11
N ALA A 474 -17.11 19.83 17.79
CA ALA A 474 -17.01 21.08 17.03
C ALA A 474 -18.28 21.94 17.17
N ALA A 475 -19.46 21.35 17.13
CA ALA A 475 -20.73 22.03 17.32
C ALA A 475 -20.83 22.67 18.73
N ASN A 476 -20.39 21.95 19.76
CA ASN A 476 -20.41 22.44 21.14
C ASN A 476 -19.41 23.61 21.37
N ARG A 477 -18.32 23.68 20.63
CA ARG A 477 -17.35 24.80 20.71
C ARG A 477 -17.79 26.07 19.95
N GLY A 478 -18.72 25.93 19.00
CA GLY A 478 -19.30 27.07 18.27
C GLY A 478 -20.48 27.73 18.99
N ASN A 479 -21.07 27.07 20.01
CA ASN A 479 -22.21 27.55 20.78
C ASN A 479 -21.80 28.09 22.18
N GLY A 480 -20.54 28.16 22.53
CA GLY A 480 -20.01 28.76 23.75
C GLY A 480 -18.99 29.86 23.40
#